data_63667e25a0e32364cf7134100176f346
#
_entry.id   63667e25a0e32364cf7134100176f346
#
_cell.length_a   1.000
_cell.length_b   1.000
_cell.length_c   1.000
_cell.angle_alpha   90.00
_cell.angle_beta   90.00
_cell.angle_gamma   90.00
#
_symmetry.space_group_name_H-M   'P 1'
#
loop_
_entity.id
_entity.type
_entity.pdbx_description
1 polymer ?
#
loop_
_entity_poly.entity_id
_entity_poly.type
_entity_poly.pdbx_seq_one_letter_code
_entity_poly.pdbx_strand_id
1 'polypeptide(L)'
;MPIVKPDSELTSPALKKLAELFNETLGFCPNSVLTMQKKPELAEAFVNLNIAVMQNTGKITSEQKRLFAFLSSATTGCRYCQAHTILAAERYGASQERLENIWEFEEHDCYTNAEKAAFRFVVAASKVPVAVTIEIEEDLKHFWGEEEILEIMGVVALFGYLNRWNDVMGTTLEDPANETASKIFSNWNKGKH
;
A
#
# COMPACT_ATOMS: atom_id res chain seq x y z
N MET A 1 -18.85 -10.91 3.90
CA MET A 1 -18.92 -11.26 2.47
C MET A 1 -18.78 -9.98 1.65
N PRO A 2 -18.13 -10.02 0.49
CA PRO A 2 -17.98 -8.83 -0.35
C PRO A 2 -19.34 -8.37 -0.90
N ILE A 3 -19.51 -7.06 -1.07
CA ILE A 3 -20.70 -6.45 -1.68
C ILE A 3 -20.83 -6.91 -3.14
N VAL A 4 -19.69 -6.95 -3.85
CA VAL A 4 -19.58 -7.49 -5.22
C VAL A 4 -18.50 -8.56 -5.22
N LYS A 5 -18.85 -9.76 -5.66
CA LYS A 5 -17.89 -10.87 -5.76
C LYS A 5 -16.87 -10.59 -6.87
N PRO A 6 -15.59 -10.89 -6.65
CA PRO A 6 -14.58 -10.86 -7.70
C PRO A 6 -14.91 -11.90 -8.77
N ASP A 7 -14.50 -11.66 -10.00
CA ASP A 7 -14.49 -12.70 -11.03
C ASP A 7 -13.36 -13.69 -10.72
N SER A 8 -13.45 -14.90 -11.29
CA SER A 8 -12.43 -15.95 -11.07
C SER A 8 -11.11 -15.65 -11.77
N GLU A 9 -11.14 -14.87 -12.85
CA GLU A 9 -9.98 -14.49 -13.66
C GLU A 9 -10.21 -13.18 -14.40
N LEU A 10 -9.12 -12.58 -14.90
CA LEU A 10 -9.22 -11.43 -15.80
C LEU A 10 -9.71 -11.85 -17.18
N THR A 11 -10.67 -11.14 -17.72
CA THR A 11 -11.28 -11.42 -19.03
C THR A 11 -10.71 -10.61 -20.17
N SER A 12 -10.37 -9.32 -19.92
CA SER A 12 -9.81 -8.42 -20.94
C SER A 12 -8.33 -8.75 -21.20
N PRO A 13 -7.91 -8.97 -22.47
CA PRO A 13 -6.49 -9.14 -22.80
C PRO A 13 -5.62 -7.94 -22.42
N ALA A 14 -6.15 -6.71 -22.59
CA ALA A 14 -5.45 -5.49 -22.19
C ALA A 14 -5.22 -5.47 -20.69
N LEU A 15 -6.25 -5.79 -19.89
CA LEU A 15 -6.15 -5.83 -18.45
C LEU A 15 -5.24 -6.96 -17.96
N LYS A 16 -5.26 -8.13 -18.61
CA LYS A 16 -4.32 -9.22 -18.31
C LYS A 16 -2.87 -8.74 -18.42
N LYS A 17 -2.53 -8.08 -19.52
CA LYS A 17 -1.18 -7.53 -19.73
C LYS A 17 -0.80 -6.48 -18.65
N LEU A 18 -1.70 -5.55 -18.37
CA LEU A 18 -1.48 -4.52 -17.34
C LEU A 18 -1.32 -5.13 -15.94
N ALA A 19 -2.07 -6.18 -15.64
CA ALA A 19 -2.06 -6.84 -14.34
C ALA A 19 -0.90 -7.81 -14.11
N GLU A 20 -0.03 -8.08 -15.11
CA GLU A 20 1.20 -8.86 -14.95
C GLU A 20 2.08 -8.33 -13.82
N LEU A 21 2.10 -7.01 -13.62
CA LEU A 21 2.77 -6.35 -12.49
C LEU A 21 2.37 -6.96 -11.14
N PHE A 22 1.11 -7.31 -10.93
CA PHE A 22 0.67 -7.88 -9.66
C PHE A 22 1.20 -9.29 -9.45
N ASN A 23 1.41 -10.06 -10.51
CA ASN A 23 2.05 -11.38 -10.41
C ASN A 23 3.51 -11.24 -9.96
N GLU A 24 4.22 -10.21 -10.40
CA GLU A 24 5.58 -9.92 -9.96
C GLU A 24 5.60 -9.44 -8.50
N THR A 25 4.73 -8.50 -8.15
CA THR A 25 4.72 -7.86 -6.83
C THR A 25 4.10 -8.70 -5.72
N LEU A 26 3.03 -9.43 -6.01
CA LEU A 26 2.24 -10.19 -5.04
C LEU A 26 2.26 -11.70 -5.28
N GLY A 27 2.52 -12.13 -6.52
CA GLY A 27 2.39 -13.53 -6.94
C GLY A 27 0.99 -13.92 -7.41
N PHE A 28 0.04 -12.98 -7.42
CA PHE A 28 -1.35 -13.19 -7.86
C PHE A 28 -2.00 -11.86 -8.26
N CYS A 29 -3.11 -11.94 -9.01
CA CYS A 29 -3.94 -10.77 -9.29
C CYS A 29 -4.90 -10.53 -8.11
N PRO A 30 -4.90 -9.31 -7.51
CA PRO A 30 -5.73 -9.02 -6.35
C PRO A 30 -7.24 -9.10 -6.66
N ASN A 31 -8.02 -9.60 -5.71
CA ASN A 31 -9.49 -9.64 -5.78
C ASN A 31 -10.11 -8.25 -5.99
N SER A 32 -9.44 -7.19 -5.56
CA SER A 32 -9.87 -5.81 -5.84
C SER A 32 -9.87 -5.52 -7.35
N VAL A 33 -8.85 -5.95 -8.09
CA VAL A 33 -8.76 -5.80 -9.55
C VAL A 33 -9.78 -6.70 -10.24
N LEU A 34 -9.92 -7.96 -9.78
CA LEU A 34 -10.93 -8.90 -10.26
C LEU A 34 -12.37 -8.41 -10.03
N THR A 35 -12.58 -7.56 -9.02
CA THR A 35 -13.87 -6.90 -8.80
C THR A 35 -14.03 -5.67 -9.70
N MET A 36 -12.97 -4.83 -9.82
CA MET A 36 -12.99 -3.62 -10.63
C MET A 36 -13.22 -3.91 -12.13
N GLN A 37 -12.77 -5.06 -12.64
CA GLN A 37 -12.89 -5.39 -14.05
C GLN A 37 -14.33 -5.47 -14.57
N LYS A 38 -15.34 -5.60 -13.68
CA LYS A 38 -16.75 -5.45 -14.05
C LYS A 38 -17.09 -4.08 -14.65
N LYS A 39 -16.15 -3.12 -14.47
CA LYS A 39 -16.06 -1.84 -15.16
C LYS A 39 -14.64 -1.75 -15.77
N PRO A 40 -14.43 -2.25 -17.00
CA PRO A 40 -13.09 -2.38 -17.60
C PRO A 40 -12.29 -1.09 -17.59
N GLU A 41 -12.91 0.03 -17.97
CA GLU A 41 -12.24 1.34 -17.99
C GLU A 41 -11.77 1.77 -16.58
N LEU A 42 -12.52 1.45 -15.54
CA LEU A 42 -12.12 1.71 -14.17
C LEU A 42 -10.91 0.86 -13.76
N ALA A 43 -10.94 -0.42 -14.09
CA ALA A 43 -9.84 -1.33 -13.77
C ALA A 43 -8.55 -0.93 -14.52
N GLU A 44 -8.65 -0.61 -15.79
CA GLU A 44 -7.52 -0.15 -16.62
C GLU A 44 -6.93 1.18 -16.09
N ALA A 45 -7.78 2.16 -15.77
CA ALA A 45 -7.35 3.42 -15.19
C ALA A 45 -6.66 3.22 -13.84
N PHE A 46 -7.22 2.36 -12.98
CA PHE A 46 -6.62 2.03 -11.68
C PHE A 46 -5.25 1.33 -11.84
N VAL A 47 -5.13 0.32 -12.71
CA VAL A 47 -3.86 -0.39 -12.88
C VAL A 47 -2.80 0.56 -13.46
N ASN A 48 -3.15 1.42 -14.41
CA ASN A 48 -2.23 2.42 -14.94
C ASN A 48 -1.78 3.43 -13.86
N LEU A 49 -2.69 3.90 -13.00
CA LEU A 49 -2.36 4.76 -11.87
C LEU A 49 -1.43 4.02 -10.89
N ASN A 50 -1.73 2.76 -10.58
CA ASN A 50 -0.90 1.94 -9.70
C ASN A 50 0.53 1.79 -10.26
N ILE A 51 0.67 1.51 -11.56
CA ILE A 51 1.97 1.44 -12.23
C ILE A 51 2.71 2.77 -12.08
N ALA A 52 2.07 3.88 -12.42
CA ALA A 52 2.69 5.21 -12.38
C ALA A 52 3.19 5.59 -10.97
N VAL A 53 2.42 5.27 -9.94
CA VAL A 53 2.77 5.59 -8.54
C VAL A 53 3.80 4.63 -7.96
N MET A 54 3.62 3.31 -8.18
CA MET A 54 4.40 2.28 -7.50
C MET A 54 5.66 1.86 -8.26
N GLN A 55 5.82 2.31 -9.51
CA GLN A 55 7.02 2.08 -10.30
C GLN A 55 8.22 2.76 -9.64
N ASN A 56 9.36 2.08 -9.64
CA ASN A 56 10.61 2.65 -9.12
C ASN A 56 11.35 3.38 -10.24
N THR A 57 11.15 4.69 -10.32
CA THR A 57 11.78 5.56 -11.33
C THR A 57 12.68 6.63 -10.71
N GLY A 58 12.61 6.81 -9.40
CA GLY A 58 13.33 7.83 -8.63
C GLY A 58 14.25 7.25 -7.55
N LYS A 59 14.49 8.04 -6.53
CA LYS A 59 15.32 7.65 -5.38
C LYS A 59 14.58 6.78 -4.35
N ILE A 60 13.25 6.88 -4.32
CA ILE A 60 12.44 6.10 -3.37
C ILE A 60 12.35 4.66 -3.86
N THR A 61 12.83 3.74 -3.05
CA THR A 61 12.86 2.32 -3.40
C THR A 61 11.47 1.70 -3.43
N SER A 62 11.35 0.57 -4.15
CA SER A 62 10.11 -0.20 -4.17
C SER A 62 9.70 -0.69 -2.78
N GLU A 63 10.66 -1.04 -1.92
CA GLU A 63 10.42 -1.38 -0.52
C GLU A 63 9.81 -0.20 0.24
N GLN A 64 10.44 0.98 0.19
CA GLN A 64 9.96 2.18 0.88
C GLN A 64 8.53 2.55 0.47
N LYS A 65 8.20 2.50 -0.83
CA LYS A 65 6.82 2.74 -1.30
C LYS A 65 5.82 1.77 -0.67
N ARG A 66 6.19 0.51 -0.43
CA ARG A 66 5.31 -0.48 0.23
C ARG A 66 5.17 -0.23 1.73
N LEU A 67 6.24 0.24 2.39
CA LEU A 67 6.16 0.65 3.79
C LEU A 67 5.30 1.91 3.97
N PHE A 68 5.39 2.91 3.08
CA PHE A 68 4.48 4.07 3.05
C PHE A 68 3.02 3.61 2.86
N ALA A 69 2.80 2.71 1.91
CA ALA A 69 1.48 2.15 1.63
C ALA A 69 0.92 1.36 2.84
N PHE A 70 1.77 0.62 3.54
CA PHE A 70 1.38 -0.07 4.77
C PHE A 70 0.94 0.92 5.86
N LEU A 71 1.77 1.93 6.15
CA LEU A 71 1.45 2.94 7.18
C LEU A 71 0.15 3.70 6.85
N SER A 72 -0.05 4.07 5.58
CA SER A 72 -1.31 4.67 5.13
C SER A 72 -2.50 3.74 5.39
N SER A 73 -2.35 2.45 5.08
CA SER A 73 -3.41 1.45 5.26
C SER A 73 -3.67 1.11 6.73
N ALA A 74 -2.62 1.08 7.56
CA ALA A 74 -2.75 0.85 8.99
C ALA A 74 -3.42 2.06 9.68
N THR A 75 -3.07 3.29 9.28
CA THR A 75 -3.69 4.51 9.80
C THR A 75 -5.20 4.56 9.51
N THR A 76 -5.63 4.08 8.36
CA THR A 76 -7.04 4.04 7.96
C THR A 76 -7.79 2.78 8.37
N GLY A 77 -7.09 1.77 8.91
CA GLY A 77 -7.67 0.52 9.41
C GLY A 77 -7.95 -0.56 8.36
N CYS A 78 -7.60 -0.35 7.07
CA CYS A 78 -7.88 -1.33 6.01
C CYS A 78 -6.98 -2.57 6.09
N ARG A 79 -7.49 -3.68 6.65
CA ARG A 79 -6.75 -4.94 6.81
C ARG A 79 -6.32 -5.57 5.48
N TYR A 80 -7.17 -5.51 4.48
CA TYR A 80 -6.85 -5.99 3.13
C TYR A 80 -5.58 -5.35 2.59
N CYS A 81 -5.52 -4.00 2.61
CA CYS A 81 -4.37 -3.27 2.09
C CYS A 81 -3.12 -3.46 2.96
N GLN A 82 -3.26 -3.53 4.29
CA GLN A 82 -2.13 -3.84 5.19
C GLN A 82 -1.46 -5.16 4.81
N ALA A 83 -2.25 -6.23 4.63
CA ALA A 83 -1.72 -7.55 4.28
C ALA A 83 -0.99 -7.56 2.93
N HIS A 84 -1.57 -6.89 1.92
CA HIS A 84 -0.95 -6.82 0.59
C HIS A 84 0.34 -6.00 0.59
N THR A 85 0.37 -4.90 1.31
CA THR A 85 1.55 -4.02 1.34
C THR A 85 2.71 -4.64 2.11
N ILE A 86 2.44 -5.38 3.20
CA ILE A 86 3.49 -6.13 3.94
C ILE A 86 4.03 -7.28 3.09
N LEU A 87 3.18 -8.07 2.42
CA LEU A 87 3.63 -9.11 1.50
C LEU A 87 4.50 -8.51 0.38
N ALA A 88 4.07 -7.40 -0.21
CA ALA A 88 4.85 -6.75 -1.25
C ALA A 88 6.17 -6.18 -0.71
N ALA A 89 6.19 -5.59 0.50
CA ALA A 89 7.43 -5.10 1.11
C ALA A 89 8.43 -6.23 1.36
N GLU A 90 7.99 -7.39 1.89
CA GLU A 90 8.81 -8.59 2.05
C GLU A 90 9.41 -9.03 0.70
N ARG A 91 8.60 -9.11 -0.35
CA ARG A 91 9.04 -9.50 -1.70
C ARG A 91 10.03 -8.51 -2.34
N TYR A 92 9.96 -7.24 -1.96
CA TYR A 92 10.93 -6.21 -2.39
C TYR A 92 12.12 -6.05 -1.45
N GLY A 93 12.33 -6.99 -0.52
CA GLY A 93 13.55 -7.12 0.26
C GLY A 93 13.52 -6.45 1.62
N ALA A 94 12.36 -6.01 2.12
CA ALA A 94 12.26 -5.54 3.50
C ALA A 94 12.66 -6.66 4.47
N SER A 95 13.58 -6.37 5.38
CA SER A 95 13.97 -7.33 6.41
C SER A 95 12.83 -7.58 7.40
N GLN A 96 12.84 -8.74 8.04
CA GLN A 96 11.84 -9.07 9.06
C GLN A 96 11.83 -8.03 10.18
N GLU A 97 12.98 -7.56 10.62
CA GLU A 97 13.12 -6.50 11.62
C GLU A 97 12.37 -5.23 11.22
N ARG A 98 12.50 -4.80 9.96
CA ARG A 98 11.78 -3.61 9.43
C ARG A 98 10.28 -3.84 9.38
N LEU A 99 9.83 -5.03 8.97
CA LEU A 99 8.40 -5.35 8.88
C LEU A 99 7.73 -5.43 10.26
N GLU A 100 8.38 -6.05 11.24
CA GLU A 100 7.85 -6.20 12.60
C GLU A 100 7.77 -4.87 13.34
N ASN A 101 8.71 -3.95 13.08
CA ASN A 101 8.82 -2.69 13.81
C ASN A 101 8.32 -1.47 13.01
N ILE A 102 7.62 -1.66 11.90
CA ILE A 102 7.18 -0.56 11.03
C ILE A 102 6.26 0.43 11.76
N TRP A 103 5.45 -0.02 12.71
CA TRP A 103 4.55 0.86 13.45
C TRP A 103 5.26 1.61 14.58
N GLU A 104 6.39 1.06 15.06
CA GLU A 104 7.23 1.63 16.11
C GLU A 104 8.49 2.31 15.51
N PHE A 105 8.40 2.78 14.28
CA PHE A 105 9.53 3.29 13.49
C PHE A 105 10.34 4.38 14.20
N GLU A 106 9.73 5.17 15.07
CA GLU A 106 10.43 6.25 15.81
C GLU A 106 11.53 5.70 16.72
N GLU A 107 11.27 4.56 17.35
CA GLU A 107 12.14 3.97 18.37
C GLU A 107 13.23 3.05 17.79
N HIS A 108 13.13 2.68 16.49
CA HIS A 108 14.00 1.69 15.89
C HIS A 108 15.08 2.29 14.98
N ASP A 109 16.33 1.78 15.17
CA ASP A 109 17.50 2.18 14.39
C ASP A 109 17.54 1.58 12.97
N CYS A 110 16.64 0.61 12.66
CA CYS A 110 16.50 0.04 11.32
C CYS A 110 15.95 1.03 10.28
N TYR A 111 15.49 2.20 10.72
CA TYR A 111 14.98 3.27 9.87
C TYR A 111 15.86 4.53 9.99
N THR A 112 16.20 5.11 8.84
CA THR A 112 16.91 6.37 8.76
C THR A 112 16.03 7.56 9.18
N ASN A 113 16.64 8.68 9.57
CA ASN A 113 15.89 9.90 9.88
C ASN A 113 15.03 10.39 8.71
N ALA A 114 15.51 10.22 7.47
CA ALA A 114 14.75 10.55 6.27
C ALA A 114 13.49 9.68 6.14
N GLU A 115 13.58 8.37 6.40
CA GLU A 115 12.42 7.49 6.40
C GLU A 115 11.45 7.82 7.53
N LYS A 116 11.93 8.09 8.73
CA LYS A 116 11.10 8.51 9.87
C LYS A 116 10.32 9.79 9.57
N ALA A 117 10.94 10.78 8.92
CA ALA A 117 10.27 11.99 8.46
C ALA A 117 9.15 11.69 7.45
N ALA A 118 9.42 10.83 6.45
CA ALA A 118 8.41 10.39 5.49
C ALA A 118 7.28 9.60 6.16
N PHE A 119 7.58 8.71 7.10
CA PHE A 119 6.58 7.92 7.83
C PHE A 119 5.65 8.80 8.67
N ARG A 120 6.19 9.81 9.37
CA ARG A 120 5.39 10.82 10.09
C ARG A 120 4.41 11.54 9.16
N PHE A 121 4.91 11.97 8.00
CA PHE A 121 4.08 12.61 6.99
C PHE A 121 2.99 11.67 6.47
N VAL A 122 3.33 10.45 6.09
CA VAL A 122 2.37 9.43 5.59
C VAL A 122 1.26 9.18 6.60
N VAL A 123 1.61 8.97 7.87
CA VAL A 123 0.63 8.74 8.95
C VAL A 123 -0.28 9.97 9.12
N ALA A 124 0.30 11.18 9.17
CA ALA A 124 -0.48 12.40 9.34
C ALA A 124 -1.40 12.69 8.14
N ALA A 125 -0.89 12.50 6.91
CA ALA A 125 -1.64 12.73 5.67
C ALA A 125 -2.75 11.69 5.43
N SER A 126 -2.63 10.49 6.03
CA SER A 126 -3.64 9.43 5.90
C SER A 126 -4.80 9.56 6.90
N LYS A 127 -4.71 10.44 7.88
CA LYS A 127 -5.81 10.68 8.85
C LYS A 127 -6.98 11.44 8.22
N VAL A 128 -8.15 11.28 8.80
CA VAL A 128 -9.36 12.05 8.44
C VAL A 128 -9.94 12.63 9.72
N PRO A 129 -9.90 13.96 9.91
CA PRO A 129 -9.29 14.96 9.04
C PRO A 129 -7.76 14.84 8.95
N VAL A 130 -7.17 15.36 7.87
CA VAL A 130 -5.71 15.38 7.66
C VAL A 130 -5.03 16.09 8.84
N ALA A 131 -3.93 15.50 9.33
CA ALA A 131 -3.23 15.97 10.52
C ALA A 131 -1.78 16.41 10.24
N VAL A 132 -1.47 16.79 9.00
CA VAL A 132 -0.16 17.33 8.63
C VAL A 132 -0.01 18.73 9.24
N THR A 133 1.06 18.93 10.02
CA THR A 133 1.42 20.22 10.62
C THR A 133 2.59 20.84 9.87
N ILE A 134 2.88 22.12 10.15
CA ILE A 134 4.03 22.82 9.57
C ILE A 134 5.34 22.12 9.94
N GLU A 135 5.47 21.63 11.15
CA GLU A 135 6.66 20.92 11.63
C GLU A 135 6.89 19.61 10.85
N ILE A 136 5.81 18.87 10.55
CA ILE A 136 5.87 17.64 9.73
C ILE A 136 6.28 17.97 8.29
N GLU A 137 5.75 19.07 7.73
CA GLU A 137 6.15 19.53 6.39
C GLU A 137 7.60 19.96 6.30
N GLU A 138 8.07 20.72 7.28
CA GLU A 138 9.46 21.21 7.35
C GLU A 138 10.43 20.03 7.51
N ASP A 139 10.11 19.08 8.38
CA ASP A 139 10.91 17.87 8.58
C ASP A 139 10.96 17.01 7.31
N LEU A 140 9.84 16.82 6.62
CA LEU A 140 9.83 16.14 5.33
C LEU A 140 10.72 16.83 4.30
N LYS A 141 10.58 18.15 4.14
CA LYS A 141 11.34 18.97 3.19
C LYS A 141 12.83 19.02 3.50
N HIS A 142 13.21 18.77 4.76
CA HIS A 142 14.61 18.70 5.14
C HIS A 142 15.35 17.50 4.49
N PHE A 143 14.66 16.38 4.28
CA PHE A 143 15.25 15.14 3.77
C PHE A 143 14.88 14.83 2.31
N TRP A 144 13.72 15.30 1.83
CA TRP A 144 13.15 14.91 0.55
C TRP A 144 12.91 16.11 -0.35
N GLY A 145 13.31 15.99 -1.61
CA GLY A 145 13.04 16.99 -2.64
C GLY A 145 11.60 16.94 -3.15
N GLU A 146 11.23 17.90 -4.00
CA GLU A 146 9.86 18.02 -4.51
C GLU A 146 9.39 16.77 -5.26
N GLU A 147 10.25 16.14 -6.05
CA GLU A 147 9.91 14.92 -6.80
C GLU A 147 9.63 13.75 -5.86
N GLU A 148 10.47 13.54 -4.85
CA GLU A 148 10.27 12.49 -3.86
C GLU A 148 9.02 12.74 -3.01
N ILE A 149 8.75 13.98 -2.64
CA ILE A 149 7.52 14.35 -1.90
C ILE A 149 6.26 14.03 -2.74
N LEU A 150 6.30 14.31 -4.06
CA LEU A 150 5.21 13.94 -4.96
C LEU A 150 5.04 12.41 -5.07
N GLU A 151 6.13 11.64 -5.09
CA GLU A 151 6.08 10.18 -5.07
C GLU A 151 5.46 9.67 -3.75
N ILE A 152 5.89 10.20 -2.58
CA ILE A 152 5.34 9.83 -1.27
C ILE A 152 3.84 10.15 -1.22
N MET A 153 3.45 11.36 -1.63
CA MET A 153 2.04 11.76 -1.64
C MET A 153 1.22 10.95 -2.64
N GLY A 154 1.81 10.59 -3.77
CA GLY A 154 1.20 9.68 -4.74
C GLY A 154 0.82 8.33 -4.12
N VAL A 155 1.71 7.75 -3.31
CA VAL A 155 1.42 6.51 -2.57
C VAL A 155 0.28 6.71 -1.56
N VAL A 156 0.31 7.78 -0.77
CA VAL A 156 -0.77 8.10 0.19
C VAL A 156 -2.12 8.23 -0.51
N ALA A 157 -2.17 8.97 -1.62
CA ALA A 157 -3.41 9.19 -2.38
C ALA A 157 -3.95 7.89 -3.01
N LEU A 158 -3.06 7.09 -3.61
CA LEU A 158 -3.41 5.78 -4.18
C LEU A 158 -4.00 4.85 -3.12
N PHE A 159 -3.36 4.76 -1.96
CA PHE A 159 -3.85 3.92 -0.87
C PHE A 159 -5.05 4.53 -0.16
N GLY A 160 -5.22 5.84 -0.16
CA GLY A 160 -6.47 6.50 0.25
C GLY A 160 -7.67 6.04 -0.58
N TYR A 161 -7.49 5.87 -1.91
CA TYR A 161 -8.49 5.27 -2.79
C TYR A 161 -8.70 3.78 -2.48
N LEU A 162 -7.62 2.99 -2.44
CA LEU A 162 -7.67 1.54 -2.25
C LEU A 162 -8.24 1.14 -0.88
N ASN A 163 -7.84 1.82 0.18
CA ASN A 163 -8.31 1.55 1.53
C ASN A 163 -9.82 1.71 1.60
N ARG A 164 -10.34 2.81 1.04
CA ARG A 164 -11.80 3.05 1.00
C ARG A 164 -12.52 2.03 0.13
N TRP A 165 -11.96 1.72 -1.05
CA TRP A 165 -12.52 0.69 -1.93
C TRP A 165 -12.63 -0.66 -1.24
N ASN A 166 -11.51 -1.19 -0.78
CA ASN A 166 -11.44 -2.55 -0.24
C ASN A 166 -12.23 -2.71 1.04
N ASP A 167 -12.18 -1.70 1.90
CA ASP A 167 -12.86 -1.70 3.16
C ASP A 167 -14.38 -1.65 2.99
N VAL A 168 -14.90 -0.71 2.20
CA VAL A 168 -16.34 -0.62 1.91
C VAL A 168 -16.83 -1.84 1.16
N MET A 169 -16.12 -2.27 0.11
CA MET A 169 -16.51 -3.44 -0.69
C MET A 169 -16.40 -4.76 0.07
N GLY A 170 -15.70 -4.80 1.20
CA GLY A 170 -15.45 -6.02 1.96
C GLY A 170 -14.67 -7.03 1.11
N THR A 171 -13.66 -6.55 0.37
CA THR A 171 -12.86 -7.39 -0.54
C THR A 171 -12.26 -8.58 0.21
N THR A 172 -12.43 -9.77 -0.32
CA THR A 172 -11.90 -11.00 0.29
C THR A 172 -10.38 -10.99 0.21
N LEU A 173 -9.72 -11.14 1.37
CA LEU A 173 -8.27 -11.20 1.46
C LEU A 173 -7.77 -12.56 0.96
N GLU A 174 -6.76 -12.55 0.11
CA GLU A 174 -6.10 -13.73 -0.43
C GLU A 174 -5.20 -14.40 0.63
N ASP A 175 -5.12 -15.72 0.57
CA ASP A 175 -4.41 -16.50 1.58
C ASP A 175 -2.91 -16.17 1.67
N PRO A 176 -2.14 -15.99 0.59
CA PRO A 176 -0.72 -15.62 0.70
C PRO A 176 -0.49 -14.30 1.44
N ALA A 177 -1.32 -13.29 1.20
CA ALA A 177 -1.20 -12.00 1.89
C ALA A 177 -1.59 -12.14 3.38
N ASN A 178 -2.63 -12.92 3.67
CA ASN A 178 -3.03 -13.21 5.04
C ASN A 178 -1.97 -14.00 5.82
N GLU A 179 -1.32 -14.96 5.19
CA GLU A 179 -0.26 -15.77 5.79
C GLU A 179 0.95 -14.91 6.17
N THR A 180 1.42 -14.04 5.25
CA THR A 180 2.52 -13.11 5.54
C THR A 180 2.16 -12.17 6.69
N ALA A 181 0.98 -11.54 6.66
CA ALA A 181 0.57 -10.64 7.74
C ALA A 181 0.44 -11.36 9.10
N SER A 182 -0.05 -12.60 9.11
CA SER A 182 -0.14 -13.43 10.32
C SER A 182 1.22 -13.83 10.87
N LYS A 183 2.22 -14.00 10.01
CA LYS A 183 3.60 -14.31 10.39
C LYS A 183 4.30 -13.10 11.02
N ILE A 184 4.07 -11.92 10.47
CA ILE A 184 4.75 -10.68 10.90
C ILE A 184 4.08 -10.10 12.16
N PHE A 185 2.76 -10.08 12.23
CA PHE A 185 2.02 -9.42 13.31
C PHE A 185 1.34 -10.41 14.21
N SER A 186 1.80 -10.52 15.48
CA SER A 186 1.27 -11.44 16.48
C SER A 186 -0.24 -11.27 16.76
N ASN A 187 -0.75 -10.05 16.62
CA ASN A 187 -2.16 -9.70 16.84
C ASN A 187 -2.96 -9.61 15.54
N TRP A 188 -2.47 -10.20 14.43
CA TRP A 188 -3.15 -10.16 13.17
C TRP A 188 -4.53 -10.84 13.23
N ASN A 189 -5.52 -10.13 12.71
CA ASN A 189 -6.87 -10.66 12.56
C ASN A 189 -7.34 -10.39 11.13
N LYS A 190 -7.77 -11.44 10.43
CA LYS A 190 -8.34 -11.38 9.06
C LYS A 190 -9.71 -10.64 9.04
N GLY A 191 -9.87 -9.62 9.87
CA GLY A 191 -11.07 -8.80 9.93
C GLY A 191 -11.13 -7.77 8.80
N LYS A 192 -12.26 -7.03 8.78
CA LYS A 192 -12.45 -5.92 7.84
C LYS A 192 -11.71 -4.67 8.32
N HIS A 193 -11.72 -4.46 9.62
CA HIS A 193 -11.06 -3.36 10.32
C HIS A 193 -10.17 -3.89 11.44
#